data_9a995fff9b81852915618a7a89a4ba2f
#
_entry.id   9a995fff9b81852915618a7a89a4ba2f
#
_cell.length_a   1.000
_cell.length_b   1.000
_cell.length_c   1.000
_cell.angle_alpha   90.00
_cell.angle_beta   90.00
_cell.angle_gamma   90.00
#
_symmetry.space_group_name_H-M   'P 1'
#
loop_
_entity.id
_entity.type
_entity.pdbx_description
1 polymer ?
#
loop_
_entity_poly.entity_id
_entity_poly.type
_entity_poly.pdbx_seq_one_letter_code
_entity_poly.pdbx_strand_id
1 'polypeptide(L)'
;VYPIPAGGTRTIRLRYSCVLPENAEGVPSLQIPMNFKEKLDSLKLRMEVLNSRKPVVVSSPLDNVEFKGWSSAFLAEKEWKGLSLTEDLFIALPRAEGKKAEEASVFVESSNGKSYAAVFLPPSQAAVNTEARACPGFIHLVWDASGSMKDIDVTKVLDFLKSYLSYGNVGKGVELCLTVVRDRVLPSKTFTVAPDRLEDLSRELKALDYDGATRDLGVATALYADRKGACMVVSDGLVNFSAAPGRTTPLPEEAYAVVAVPRKDVNLFKSMGFRILDLSTQTVEQAMEKVRS
;
A
#
# COMPACT_ATOMS: atom_id res chain seq x y z
N VAL A 1 -4.73 -26.53 -6.39
CA VAL A 1 -6.08 -25.90 -6.33
C VAL A 1 -7.09 -27.04 -6.34
N TYR A 2 -7.88 -27.18 -5.29
CA TYR A 2 -8.95 -28.18 -5.24
C TYR A 2 -10.24 -27.50 -5.69
N PRO A 3 -10.89 -27.97 -6.77
CA PRO A 3 -12.15 -27.41 -7.22
C PRO A 3 -13.24 -27.64 -6.15
N ILE A 4 -14.17 -26.69 -6.05
CA ILE A 4 -15.38 -26.87 -5.28
C ILE A 4 -16.35 -27.66 -6.16
N PRO A 5 -16.83 -28.84 -5.75
CA PRO A 5 -17.78 -29.60 -6.55
C PRO A 5 -19.10 -28.85 -6.73
N ALA A 6 -19.84 -29.13 -7.78
CA ALA A 6 -21.14 -28.49 -8.03
C ALA A 6 -22.06 -28.68 -6.82
N GLY A 7 -22.69 -27.64 -6.33
CA GLY A 7 -23.52 -27.62 -5.11
C GLY A 7 -22.73 -27.79 -3.80
N GLY A 8 -21.40 -27.85 -3.86
CA GLY A 8 -20.57 -28.00 -2.67
C GLY A 8 -20.21 -26.66 -2.03
N THR A 9 -19.78 -26.72 -0.77
CA THR A 9 -19.26 -25.57 -0.01
C THR A 9 -17.84 -25.83 0.44
N ARG A 10 -17.07 -24.77 0.63
CA ARG A 10 -15.73 -24.86 1.21
C ARG A 10 -15.52 -23.74 2.23
N THR A 11 -15.07 -24.12 3.41
CA THR A 11 -14.71 -23.20 4.48
C THR A 11 -13.20 -23.01 4.52
N ILE A 12 -12.74 -21.76 4.50
CA ILE A 12 -11.34 -21.37 4.69
C ILE A 12 -11.25 -20.61 6.01
N ARG A 13 -10.28 -20.99 6.85
CA ARG A 13 -9.95 -20.27 8.08
C ARG A 13 -8.53 -19.77 8.00
N LEU A 14 -8.34 -18.46 8.09
CA LEU A 14 -7.03 -17.83 8.14
C LEU A 14 -6.76 -17.35 9.56
N ARG A 15 -5.52 -17.54 10.02
CA ARG A 15 -4.99 -16.94 11.26
C ARG A 15 -3.66 -16.31 10.94
N TYR A 16 -3.47 -15.08 11.34
CA TYR A 16 -2.20 -14.38 11.19
C TYR A 16 -1.99 -13.41 12.35
N SER A 17 -0.74 -13.02 12.56
CA SER A 17 -0.35 -11.93 13.44
C SER A 17 0.50 -10.96 12.64
N CYS A 18 0.38 -9.67 12.94
CA CYS A 18 1.16 -8.64 12.28
C CYS A 18 1.45 -7.49 13.26
N VAL A 19 2.53 -6.77 12.99
CA VAL A 19 2.76 -5.46 13.59
C VAL A 19 1.92 -4.46 12.80
N LEU A 20 1.14 -3.64 13.52
CA LEU A 20 0.31 -2.63 12.87
C LEU A 20 1.16 -1.43 12.48
N PRO A 21 1.01 -0.93 11.26
CA PRO A 21 1.63 0.34 10.88
C PRO A 21 1.02 1.48 11.70
N GLU A 22 1.81 2.50 11.97
CA GLU A 22 1.33 3.73 12.60
C GLU A 22 1.06 4.78 11.53
N ASN A 23 0.04 5.61 11.75
CA ASN A 23 -0.22 6.78 10.92
C ASN A 23 0.75 7.93 11.26
N ALA A 24 0.62 9.07 10.59
CA ALA A 24 1.47 10.25 10.82
C ALA A 24 1.42 10.79 12.26
N GLU A 25 0.38 10.46 13.00
CA GLU A 25 0.19 10.85 14.42
C GLU A 25 0.73 9.79 15.41
N GLY A 26 1.37 8.72 14.90
CA GLY A 26 1.87 7.61 15.72
C GLY A 26 0.75 6.70 16.27
N VAL A 27 -0.44 6.72 15.65
CA VAL A 27 -1.56 5.88 16.04
C VAL A 27 -1.55 4.59 15.21
N PRO A 28 -1.49 3.40 15.84
CA PRO A 28 -1.59 2.14 15.14
C PRO A 28 -2.89 2.04 14.34
N SER A 29 -2.80 1.55 13.11
CA SER A 29 -3.93 1.42 12.19
C SER A 29 -4.06 0.00 11.67
N LEU A 30 -5.28 -0.54 11.75
CA LEU A 30 -5.63 -1.84 11.20
C LEU A 30 -6.33 -1.66 9.86
N GLN A 31 -5.77 -2.24 8.81
CA GLN A 31 -6.40 -2.37 7.50
C GLN A 31 -6.95 -3.78 7.34
N ILE A 32 -8.24 -3.91 7.07
CA ILE A 32 -8.90 -5.18 6.77
C ILE A 32 -9.29 -5.17 5.28
N PRO A 33 -8.64 -6.00 4.43
CA PRO A 33 -8.97 -6.09 3.02
C PRO A 33 -10.41 -6.56 2.82
N MET A 34 -11.24 -5.76 2.13
CA MET A 34 -12.64 -6.06 1.84
C MET A 34 -13.00 -5.88 0.37
N ASN A 35 -12.02 -5.78 -0.52
CA ASN A 35 -12.26 -5.71 -1.95
C ASN A 35 -12.54 -7.13 -2.48
N PHE A 36 -13.81 -7.45 -2.64
CA PHE A 36 -14.27 -8.73 -3.18
C PHE A 36 -14.77 -8.54 -4.61
N LYS A 37 -14.33 -9.41 -5.53
CA LYS A 37 -14.81 -9.37 -6.93
C LYS A 37 -16.28 -9.68 -7.06
N GLU A 38 -16.76 -10.60 -6.24
CA GLU A 38 -18.12 -11.09 -6.29
C GLU A 38 -18.95 -10.43 -5.18
N LYS A 39 -20.23 -10.31 -5.43
CA LYS A 39 -21.19 -9.89 -4.43
C LYS A 39 -21.27 -10.94 -3.32
N LEU A 40 -21.16 -10.49 -2.07
CA LEU A 40 -21.30 -11.33 -0.90
C LEU A 40 -22.76 -11.50 -0.52
N ASP A 41 -23.23 -12.73 -0.33
CA ASP A 41 -24.56 -13.02 0.18
C ASP A 41 -24.73 -12.54 1.62
N SER A 42 -23.71 -12.75 2.45
CA SER A 42 -23.65 -12.21 3.81
C SER A 42 -22.21 -11.98 4.25
N LEU A 43 -22.05 -10.98 5.11
CA LEU A 43 -20.80 -10.68 5.80
C LEU A 43 -21.12 -10.45 7.28
N LYS A 44 -20.49 -11.23 8.16
CA LYS A 44 -20.52 -10.98 9.61
C LYS A 44 -19.15 -10.47 10.04
N LEU A 45 -19.13 -9.26 10.60
CA LEU A 45 -17.96 -8.67 11.23
C LEU A 45 -18.11 -8.74 12.75
N ARG A 46 -17.10 -9.29 13.43
CA ARG A 46 -16.95 -9.20 14.88
C ARG A 46 -15.50 -8.83 15.19
N MET A 47 -15.33 -7.70 15.85
CA MET A 47 -14.02 -7.22 16.28
C MET A 47 -14.05 -6.95 17.78
N GLU A 48 -13.07 -7.48 18.47
CA GLU A 48 -12.84 -7.21 19.88
C GLU A 48 -11.43 -6.61 20.03
N VAL A 49 -11.38 -5.40 20.56
CA VAL A 49 -10.15 -4.62 20.70
C VAL A 49 -9.83 -4.47 22.16
N LEU A 50 -8.68 -4.99 22.56
CA LEU A 50 -8.13 -5.00 23.91
C LEU A 50 -7.00 -3.97 24.05
N ASN A 51 -6.78 -3.46 25.25
CA ASN A 51 -5.64 -2.59 25.57
C ASN A 51 -5.52 -1.34 24.68
N SER A 52 -6.66 -0.79 24.24
CA SER A 52 -6.77 0.41 23.42
C SER A 52 -7.74 1.39 24.05
N ARG A 53 -7.69 2.67 23.69
CA ARG A 53 -8.83 3.57 23.80
C ARG A 53 -9.90 3.17 22.77
N LYS A 54 -11.05 3.85 22.77
CA LYS A 54 -12.11 3.55 21.82
C LYS A 54 -11.57 3.62 20.38
N PRO A 55 -11.63 2.52 19.62
CA PRO A 55 -11.22 2.50 18.23
C PRO A 55 -12.04 3.47 17.39
N VAL A 56 -11.39 4.04 16.36
CA VAL A 56 -12.01 4.99 15.44
C VAL A 56 -12.04 4.37 14.05
N VAL A 57 -13.22 4.28 13.44
CA VAL A 57 -13.36 3.90 12.03
C VAL A 57 -12.93 5.08 11.18
N VAL A 58 -11.80 4.95 10.47
CA VAL A 58 -11.23 6.00 9.61
C VAL A 58 -11.93 6.02 8.26
N SER A 59 -12.04 4.83 7.64
CA SER A 59 -12.89 4.64 6.46
C SER A 59 -13.49 3.24 6.46
N SER A 60 -14.67 3.10 5.87
CA SER A 60 -15.40 1.84 5.84
C SER A 60 -16.29 1.75 4.62
N PRO A 61 -16.22 0.65 3.86
CA PRO A 61 -17.23 0.32 2.85
C PRO A 61 -18.51 -0.23 3.48
N LEU A 62 -18.53 -0.39 4.80
CA LEU A 62 -19.64 -0.92 5.58
C LEU A 62 -20.34 0.19 6.36
N ASP A 63 -21.66 0.22 6.29
CA ASP A 63 -22.45 1.19 7.04
C ASP A 63 -22.48 0.88 8.53
N ASN A 64 -22.37 1.92 9.37
CA ASN A 64 -22.59 1.85 10.82
C ASN A 64 -21.73 0.78 11.53
N VAL A 65 -20.42 0.80 11.31
CA VAL A 65 -19.47 0.06 12.14
C VAL A 65 -19.19 0.89 13.39
N GLU A 66 -19.69 0.45 14.53
CA GLU A 66 -19.55 1.17 15.81
C GLU A 66 -18.91 0.28 16.88
N PHE A 67 -17.91 0.83 17.56
CA PHE A 67 -17.32 0.20 18.74
C PHE A 67 -18.05 0.63 20.02
N LYS A 68 -18.51 -0.36 20.77
CA LYS A 68 -19.14 -0.18 22.09
C LYS A 68 -18.23 -0.74 23.17
N GLY A 69 -18.21 -0.09 24.33
CA GLY A 69 -17.47 -0.63 25.50
C GLY A 69 -18.07 -1.97 25.94
N TRP A 70 -17.21 -2.96 26.15
CA TRP A 70 -17.58 -4.30 26.59
C TRP A 70 -16.52 -4.80 27.61
N SER A 71 -16.83 -4.73 28.90
CA SER A 71 -15.87 -5.04 29.98
C SER A 71 -14.57 -4.22 29.80
N SER A 72 -13.42 -4.87 29.65
CA SER A 72 -12.09 -4.25 29.42
C SER A 72 -11.74 -4.07 27.93
N ALA A 73 -12.71 -4.25 27.04
CA ALA A 73 -12.52 -4.23 25.59
C ALA A 73 -13.51 -3.29 24.89
N PHE A 74 -13.30 -3.08 23.62
CA PHE A 74 -14.28 -2.49 22.71
C PHE A 74 -14.71 -3.54 21.70
N LEU A 75 -16.03 -3.70 21.54
CA LEU A 75 -16.65 -4.66 20.64
C LEU A 75 -17.39 -3.95 19.52
N ALA A 76 -17.15 -4.36 18.27
CA ALA A 76 -18.01 -4.06 17.14
C ALA A 76 -18.50 -5.39 16.55
N GLU A 77 -19.81 -5.56 16.44
CA GLU A 77 -20.42 -6.76 15.85
C GLU A 77 -21.63 -6.36 15.02
N LYS A 78 -21.65 -6.79 13.75
CA LYS A 78 -22.78 -6.57 12.86
C LYS A 78 -22.75 -7.56 11.69
N GLU A 79 -23.92 -7.79 11.12
CA GLU A 79 -24.11 -8.61 9.91
C GLU A 79 -24.81 -7.78 8.83
N TRP A 80 -24.34 -7.96 7.60
CA TRP A 80 -24.91 -7.36 6.39
C TRP A 80 -25.21 -8.46 5.36
N LYS A 81 -26.14 -8.18 4.46
CA LYS A 81 -26.53 -9.09 3.38
C LYS A 81 -26.45 -8.40 2.03
N GLY A 82 -26.06 -9.14 1.02
CA GLY A 82 -26.11 -8.67 -0.37
C GLY A 82 -25.13 -7.52 -0.66
N LEU A 83 -23.91 -7.60 -0.16
CA LEU A 83 -22.89 -6.54 -0.27
C LEU A 83 -22.04 -6.66 -1.54
N SER A 84 -21.73 -5.51 -2.15
CA SER A 84 -20.64 -5.36 -3.11
C SER A 84 -19.62 -4.39 -2.51
N LEU A 85 -18.43 -4.89 -2.20
CA LEU A 85 -17.39 -4.14 -1.50
C LEU A 85 -16.19 -3.97 -2.40
N THR A 86 -15.76 -2.73 -2.58
CA THR A 86 -14.64 -2.34 -3.46
C THR A 86 -13.49 -1.64 -2.74
N GLU A 87 -13.67 -1.38 -1.44
CA GLU A 87 -12.70 -0.68 -0.61
C GLU A 87 -12.43 -1.47 0.68
N ASP A 88 -11.33 -1.15 1.35
CA ASP A 88 -10.95 -1.77 2.61
C ASP A 88 -11.52 -1.03 3.82
N LEU A 89 -11.62 -1.74 4.94
CA LEU A 89 -11.96 -1.16 6.24
C LEU A 89 -10.69 -0.73 6.97
N PHE A 90 -10.62 0.54 7.37
CA PHE A 90 -9.52 1.11 8.14
C PHE A 90 -9.97 1.55 9.52
N ILE A 91 -9.23 1.12 10.53
CA ILE A 91 -9.53 1.38 11.93
C ILE A 91 -8.27 1.88 12.63
N ALA A 92 -8.33 3.06 13.20
CA ALA A 92 -7.30 3.55 14.10
C ALA A 92 -7.51 2.96 15.51
N LEU A 93 -6.42 2.53 16.12
CA LEU A 93 -6.38 1.89 17.43
C LEU A 93 -5.57 2.75 18.42
N PRO A 94 -6.14 3.84 18.96
CA PRO A 94 -5.43 4.72 19.88
C PRO A 94 -4.96 3.96 21.11
N ARG A 95 -3.71 4.18 21.53
CA ARG A 95 -3.13 3.50 22.69
C ARG A 95 -3.89 3.82 23.98
N ALA A 96 -3.93 2.86 24.89
CA ALA A 96 -4.48 3.07 26.22
C ALA A 96 -3.67 4.15 26.97
N GLU A 97 -4.32 4.86 27.91
CA GLU A 97 -3.65 5.88 28.72
C GLU A 97 -2.46 5.31 29.49
N GLY A 98 -1.38 6.06 29.53
CA GLY A 98 -0.15 5.68 30.23
C GLY A 98 0.80 4.77 29.46
N LYS A 99 0.44 4.24 28.29
CA LYS A 99 1.36 3.51 27.41
C LYS A 99 1.97 4.47 26.38
N LYS A 100 3.24 4.80 26.58
CA LYS A 100 3.99 5.59 25.58
C LYS A 100 4.47 4.69 24.45
N ALA A 101 4.52 5.26 23.23
CA ALA A 101 5.11 4.61 22.07
C ALA A 101 6.60 4.27 22.26
N GLU A 102 7.23 4.86 23.26
CA GLU A 102 8.67 4.85 23.52
C GLU A 102 9.12 3.72 24.45
N GLU A 103 8.20 2.93 25.01
CA GLU A 103 8.58 1.86 25.93
C GLU A 103 8.79 0.53 25.20
N ALA A 104 9.96 -0.08 25.44
CA ALA A 104 10.22 -1.44 24.98
C ALA A 104 9.14 -2.39 25.52
N SER A 105 8.58 -3.21 24.66
CA SER A 105 7.58 -4.22 25.05
C SER A 105 8.18 -5.61 24.91
N VAL A 106 8.07 -6.40 25.96
CA VAL A 106 8.53 -7.80 25.97
C VAL A 106 7.31 -8.71 26.15
N PHE A 107 7.13 -9.61 25.23
CA PHE A 107 6.11 -10.66 25.29
C PHE A 107 6.81 -12.00 25.48
N VAL A 108 6.42 -12.76 26.48
CA VAL A 108 6.99 -14.09 26.77
C VAL A 108 5.86 -15.10 26.75
N GLU A 109 6.03 -16.15 25.99
CA GLU A 109 5.13 -17.31 25.94
C GLU A 109 5.94 -18.59 26.16
N SER A 110 5.39 -19.51 26.92
CA SER A 110 5.99 -20.83 27.14
C SER A 110 5.13 -21.90 26.51
N SER A 111 5.71 -22.73 25.64
CA SER A 111 5.06 -23.82 24.96
C SER A 111 6.02 -25.00 24.80
N ASN A 112 5.55 -26.22 25.08
CA ASN A 112 6.32 -27.45 24.94
C ASN A 112 7.69 -27.43 25.67
N GLY A 113 7.76 -26.87 26.88
CA GLY A 113 8.99 -26.78 27.67
C GLY A 113 10.02 -25.78 27.15
N LYS A 114 9.65 -24.97 26.14
CA LYS A 114 10.47 -23.87 25.63
C LYS A 114 9.79 -22.54 25.91
N SER A 115 10.59 -21.51 26.21
CA SER A 115 10.11 -20.13 26.35
C SER A 115 10.52 -19.35 25.11
N TYR A 116 9.57 -18.60 24.56
CA TYR A 116 9.75 -17.72 23.42
C TYR A 116 9.56 -16.28 23.90
N ALA A 117 10.47 -15.40 23.52
CA ALA A 117 10.36 -13.98 23.82
C ALA A 117 10.36 -13.17 22.53
N ALA A 118 9.40 -12.26 22.40
CA ALA A 118 9.39 -11.23 21.37
C ALA A 118 9.65 -9.88 22.05
N VAL A 119 10.71 -9.19 21.64
CA VAL A 119 11.07 -7.87 22.14
C VAL A 119 10.80 -6.85 21.04
N PHE A 120 9.91 -5.91 21.32
CA PHE A 120 9.64 -4.77 20.45
C PHE A 120 10.37 -3.56 21.05
N LEU A 121 11.41 -3.11 20.35
CA LEU A 121 12.12 -1.88 20.66
C LEU A 121 11.54 -0.78 19.77
N PRO A 122 10.98 0.30 20.34
CA PRO A 122 10.64 1.45 19.52
C PRO A 122 11.93 1.96 18.88
N PRO A 123 11.90 2.44 17.62
CA PRO A 123 13.03 3.16 17.08
C PRO A 123 13.36 4.27 18.07
N SER A 124 14.62 4.34 18.53
CA SER A 124 15.04 5.47 19.35
C SER A 124 14.62 6.72 18.61
N GLN A 125 14.03 7.69 19.29
CA GLN A 125 13.76 9.01 18.73
C GLN A 125 15.09 9.75 18.45
N ALA A 126 15.91 9.16 17.59
CA ALA A 126 16.84 9.92 16.78
C ALA A 126 15.92 10.85 16.00
N ALA A 127 15.90 12.13 16.42
CA ALA A 127 14.99 13.17 15.97
C ALA A 127 14.43 12.83 14.59
N VAL A 128 13.16 12.42 14.53
CA VAL A 128 12.43 12.44 13.27
C VAL A 128 12.52 13.90 12.85
N ASN A 129 13.37 14.14 11.88
CA ASN A 129 13.57 15.47 11.36
C ASN A 129 12.22 15.84 10.74
N THR A 130 11.39 16.55 11.50
CA THR A 130 10.06 17.02 11.11
C THR A 130 10.16 18.19 10.14
N GLU A 131 11.36 18.45 9.59
CA GLU A 131 11.47 19.31 8.43
C GLU A 131 10.61 18.69 7.32
N ALA A 132 9.65 19.49 6.85
CA ALA A 132 8.78 19.12 5.74
C ALA A 132 9.67 18.53 4.63
N ARG A 133 9.55 17.22 4.38
CA ARG A 133 10.41 16.51 3.46
C ARG A 133 10.26 17.15 2.09
N ALA A 134 11.31 17.78 1.60
CA ALA A 134 11.28 18.42 0.29
C ALA A 134 11.04 17.35 -0.76
N CYS A 135 10.11 17.59 -1.69
CA CYS A 135 9.95 16.71 -2.84
C CYS A 135 11.29 16.60 -3.57
N PRO A 136 11.71 15.39 -3.93
CA PRO A 136 12.96 15.22 -4.67
C PRO A 136 12.89 15.96 -6.00
N GLY A 137 13.99 16.56 -6.43
CA GLY A 137 14.08 17.29 -7.71
C GLY A 137 13.93 16.41 -8.94
N PHE A 138 13.88 15.08 -8.74
CA PHE A 138 13.76 14.09 -9.78
C PHE A 138 12.85 12.92 -9.37
N ILE A 139 11.99 12.50 -10.29
CA ILE A 139 11.12 11.32 -10.13
C ILE A 139 11.36 10.38 -11.32
N HIS A 140 11.74 9.15 -11.05
CA HIS A 140 11.71 8.06 -12.02
C HIS A 140 10.37 7.32 -11.90
N LEU A 141 9.50 7.48 -12.90
CA LEU A 141 8.21 6.80 -13.00
C LEU A 141 8.35 5.62 -13.97
N VAL A 142 8.35 4.40 -13.44
CA VAL A 142 8.30 3.17 -14.23
C VAL A 142 6.86 2.76 -14.37
N TRP A 143 6.37 2.66 -15.59
CA TRP A 143 4.97 2.36 -15.90
C TRP A 143 4.83 1.03 -16.62
N ASP A 144 4.15 0.10 -16.01
CA ASP A 144 3.81 -1.19 -16.61
C ASP A 144 2.61 -1.03 -17.54
N ALA A 145 2.82 -1.24 -18.82
CA ALA A 145 1.78 -1.21 -19.85
C ALA A 145 1.50 -2.60 -20.44
N SER A 146 1.68 -3.66 -19.64
CA SER A 146 1.30 -5.02 -20.01
C SER A 146 -0.22 -5.21 -20.08
N GLY A 147 -0.66 -6.29 -20.70
CA GLY A 147 -2.10 -6.56 -20.89
C GLY A 147 -2.88 -6.75 -19.59
N SER A 148 -2.24 -7.15 -18.49
CA SER A 148 -2.88 -7.25 -17.17
C SER A 148 -3.21 -5.91 -16.52
N MET A 149 -2.56 -4.83 -16.99
CA MET A 149 -2.76 -3.45 -16.53
C MET A 149 -3.85 -2.71 -17.31
N LYS A 150 -4.56 -3.37 -18.22
CA LYS A 150 -5.56 -2.73 -19.12
C LYS A 150 -6.64 -1.94 -18.36
N ASP A 151 -7.02 -2.41 -17.20
CA ASP A 151 -8.08 -1.80 -16.39
C ASP A 151 -7.53 -0.86 -15.30
N ILE A 152 -6.31 -0.34 -15.47
CA ILE A 152 -5.71 0.58 -14.51
C ILE A 152 -6.47 1.91 -14.43
N ASP A 153 -6.71 2.37 -13.22
CA ASP A 153 -7.22 3.72 -12.97
C ASP A 153 -6.08 4.76 -13.05
N VAL A 154 -5.80 5.20 -14.28
CA VAL A 154 -4.78 6.22 -14.56
C VAL A 154 -5.09 7.52 -13.82
N THR A 155 -6.38 7.88 -13.67
CA THR A 155 -6.79 9.12 -13.01
C THR A 155 -6.40 9.09 -11.53
N LYS A 156 -6.68 8.00 -10.86
CA LYS A 156 -6.33 7.83 -9.43
C LYS A 156 -4.81 7.86 -9.19
N VAL A 157 -4.01 7.32 -10.12
CA VAL A 157 -2.54 7.43 -10.05
C VAL A 157 -2.08 8.87 -10.25
N LEU A 158 -2.68 9.61 -11.17
CA LEU A 158 -2.37 11.03 -11.38
C LEU A 158 -2.78 11.90 -10.19
N ASP A 159 -3.91 11.60 -9.54
CA ASP A 159 -4.35 12.29 -8.33
C ASP A 159 -3.39 12.03 -7.16
N PHE A 160 -2.89 10.80 -7.04
CA PHE A 160 -1.83 10.49 -6.09
C PHE A 160 -0.55 11.27 -6.40
N LEU A 161 -0.09 11.29 -7.66
CA LEU A 161 1.11 12.03 -8.05
C LEU A 161 0.96 13.54 -7.81
N LYS A 162 -0.22 14.10 -8.08
CA LYS A 162 -0.56 15.50 -7.76
C LYS A 162 -0.45 15.78 -6.26
N SER A 163 -0.99 14.89 -5.43
CA SER A 163 -0.93 15.01 -3.96
C SER A 163 0.50 14.88 -3.44
N TYR A 164 1.29 13.96 -4.02
CA TYR A 164 2.70 13.80 -3.70
C TYR A 164 3.52 15.06 -4.03
N LEU A 165 3.34 15.64 -5.21
CA LEU A 165 4.00 16.87 -5.62
C LEU A 165 3.57 18.07 -4.76
N SER A 166 2.29 18.13 -4.36
CA SER A 166 1.77 19.18 -3.48
C SER A 166 2.37 19.10 -2.08
N TYR A 167 2.55 17.91 -1.55
CA TYR A 167 3.17 17.66 -0.24
C TYR A 167 4.62 18.17 -0.20
N GLY A 168 5.36 17.98 -1.28
CA GLY A 168 6.76 18.38 -1.39
C GLY A 168 6.99 19.89 -1.64
N ASN A 169 5.94 20.72 -1.67
CA ASN A 169 5.99 22.17 -1.90
C ASN A 169 6.81 22.58 -3.14
N VAL A 170 6.51 21.97 -4.29
CA VAL A 170 7.29 22.10 -5.53
C VAL A 170 6.92 23.37 -6.28
N GLY A 171 7.55 24.49 -5.95
CA GLY A 171 7.28 25.78 -6.61
C GLY A 171 7.83 25.91 -8.04
N LYS A 172 8.82 25.10 -8.44
CA LYS A 172 9.50 25.22 -9.76
C LYS A 172 9.26 24.05 -10.71
N GLY A 173 8.53 23.04 -10.29
CA GLY A 173 8.39 21.78 -11.03
C GLY A 173 9.53 20.78 -10.75
N VAL A 174 9.25 19.51 -11.01
CA VAL A 174 10.15 18.37 -10.84
C VAL A 174 10.39 17.74 -12.21
N GLU A 175 11.63 17.34 -12.44
CA GLU A 175 11.95 16.49 -13.59
C GLU A 175 11.40 15.08 -13.35
N LEU A 176 10.47 14.63 -14.20
CA LEU A 176 9.93 13.28 -14.18
C LEU A 176 10.37 12.53 -15.43
N CYS A 177 11.03 11.40 -15.22
CA CYS A 177 11.44 10.50 -16.30
C CYS A 177 10.49 9.30 -16.33
N LEU A 178 9.63 9.22 -17.36
CA LEU A 178 8.71 8.11 -17.59
C LEU A 178 9.41 7.02 -18.38
N THR A 179 9.48 5.82 -17.82
CA THR A 179 9.95 4.61 -18.49
C THR A 179 8.79 3.61 -18.59
N VAL A 180 8.32 3.33 -19.80
CA VAL A 180 7.25 2.36 -20.04
C VAL A 180 7.86 0.96 -20.20
N VAL A 181 7.26 -0.03 -19.54
CA VAL A 181 7.67 -1.43 -19.60
C VAL A 181 6.54 -2.28 -20.14
N ARG A 182 6.87 -3.18 -21.05
CA ARG A 182 6.02 -4.27 -21.54
C ARG A 182 6.86 -5.53 -21.70
N ASP A 183 6.82 -6.18 -22.86
CA ASP A 183 7.74 -7.23 -23.28
C ASP A 183 9.21 -6.76 -23.37
N ARG A 184 9.42 -5.45 -23.33
CA ARG A 184 10.72 -4.76 -23.29
C ARG A 184 10.58 -3.42 -22.57
N VAL A 185 11.72 -2.89 -22.12
CA VAL A 185 11.83 -1.52 -21.63
C VAL A 185 11.86 -0.57 -22.83
N LEU A 186 10.91 0.38 -22.89
CA LEU A 186 10.87 1.40 -23.94
C LEU A 186 11.78 2.59 -23.60
N PRO A 187 12.20 3.38 -24.59
CA PRO A 187 12.95 4.60 -24.34
C PRO A 187 12.21 5.55 -23.41
N SER A 188 12.91 6.09 -22.42
CA SER A 188 12.32 6.98 -21.44
C SER A 188 11.98 8.34 -22.04
N LYS A 189 10.90 8.96 -21.57
CA LYS A 189 10.48 10.33 -21.90
C LYS A 189 10.58 11.21 -20.65
N THR A 190 11.05 12.44 -20.82
CA THR A 190 11.20 13.39 -19.70
C THR A 190 10.11 14.45 -19.75
N PHE A 191 9.55 14.75 -18.58
CA PHE A 191 8.53 15.76 -18.35
C PHE A 191 8.97 16.69 -17.23
N THR A 192 8.54 17.94 -17.27
CA THR A 192 8.58 18.83 -16.12
C THR A 192 7.20 18.89 -15.51
N VAL A 193 7.03 18.33 -14.32
CA VAL A 193 5.74 18.19 -13.64
C VAL A 193 5.65 19.07 -12.39
N ALA A 194 4.44 19.53 -12.11
CA ALA A 194 4.06 20.22 -10.89
C ALA A 194 2.61 19.86 -10.56
N PRO A 195 2.08 20.18 -9.35
CA PRO A 195 0.69 19.84 -9.00
C PRO A 195 -0.35 20.36 -9.98
N ASP A 196 -0.06 21.48 -10.64
CA ASP A 196 -0.90 22.14 -11.66
C ASP A 196 -0.42 21.91 -13.09
N ARG A 197 0.58 21.03 -13.30
CA ARG A 197 1.19 20.78 -14.61
C ARG A 197 1.44 19.28 -14.80
N LEU A 198 0.36 18.54 -15.06
CA LEU A 198 0.36 17.10 -15.32
C LEU A 198 -0.28 16.73 -16.67
N GLU A 199 -0.74 17.70 -17.45
CA GLU A 199 -1.54 17.47 -18.68
C GLU A 199 -0.77 16.66 -19.73
N ASP A 200 0.51 16.98 -19.96
CA ASP A 200 1.32 16.28 -20.97
C ASP A 200 1.61 14.84 -20.53
N LEU A 201 1.93 14.63 -19.25
CA LEU A 201 2.09 13.28 -18.69
C LEU A 201 0.76 12.51 -18.74
N SER A 202 -0.35 13.15 -18.39
CA SER A 202 -1.69 12.54 -18.44
C SER A 202 -2.05 12.10 -19.86
N ARG A 203 -1.77 12.94 -20.87
CA ARG A 203 -2.00 12.63 -22.28
C ARG A 203 -1.18 11.43 -22.72
N GLU A 204 0.11 11.39 -22.34
CA GLU A 204 0.99 10.26 -22.65
C GLU A 204 0.49 8.96 -22.04
N LEU A 205 0.16 8.96 -20.72
CA LEU A 205 -0.29 7.77 -20.02
C LEU A 205 -1.63 7.23 -20.54
N LYS A 206 -2.57 8.13 -20.89
CA LYS A 206 -3.88 7.75 -21.46
C LYS A 206 -3.81 7.26 -22.90
N ALA A 207 -2.73 7.59 -23.62
CA ALA A 207 -2.50 7.15 -24.98
C ALA A 207 -1.74 5.81 -25.06
N LEU A 208 -1.35 5.23 -23.92
CA LEU A 208 -0.64 3.96 -23.90
C LEU A 208 -1.57 2.80 -24.29
N ASP A 209 -1.06 1.96 -25.18
CA ASP A 209 -1.66 0.66 -25.45
C ASP A 209 -1.18 -0.35 -24.40
N TYR A 210 -2.12 -1.05 -23.78
CA TYR A 210 -1.85 -2.08 -22.80
C TYR A 210 -1.87 -3.45 -23.47
N ASP A 211 -0.69 -3.99 -23.76
CA ASP A 211 -0.52 -5.25 -24.49
C ASP A 211 0.76 -5.99 -24.03
N GLY A 212 0.83 -7.28 -24.36
CA GLY A 212 1.98 -8.12 -24.06
C GLY A 212 2.10 -8.52 -22.59
N ALA A 213 3.31 -8.85 -22.19
CA ALA A 213 3.64 -9.33 -20.85
C ALA A 213 4.66 -8.40 -20.17
N THR A 214 4.65 -8.36 -18.85
CA THR A 214 5.67 -7.60 -18.09
C THR A 214 6.97 -8.37 -18.07
N ARG A 215 8.04 -7.73 -18.50
CA ARG A 215 9.40 -8.26 -18.46
C ARG A 215 10.32 -7.28 -17.73
N ASP A 216 11.05 -7.80 -16.75
CA ASP A 216 12.18 -7.10 -16.10
C ASP A 216 11.92 -5.70 -15.55
N LEU A 217 10.91 -5.56 -14.64
CA LEU A 217 10.75 -4.32 -13.87
C LEU A 217 12.05 -3.89 -13.18
N GLY A 218 12.88 -4.86 -12.75
CA GLY A 218 14.18 -4.60 -12.15
C GLY A 218 15.18 -3.90 -13.09
N VAL A 219 15.15 -4.20 -14.38
CA VAL A 219 16.01 -3.51 -15.37
C VAL A 219 15.55 -2.07 -15.53
N ALA A 220 14.24 -1.84 -15.62
CA ALA A 220 13.70 -0.50 -15.75
C ALA A 220 14.03 0.37 -14.53
N THR A 221 13.85 -0.14 -13.30
CA THR A 221 14.14 0.61 -12.07
C THR A 221 15.62 0.94 -11.90
N ALA A 222 16.50 0.13 -12.48
CA ALA A 222 17.95 0.34 -12.43
C ALA A 222 18.45 1.49 -13.33
N LEU A 223 17.68 1.92 -14.33
CA LEU A 223 18.11 2.94 -15.30
C LEU A 223 18.56 4.26 -14.67
N TYR A 224 17.98 4.64 -13.54
CA TYR A 224 18.25 5.91 -12.86
C TYR A 224 18.59 5.71 -11.37
N ALA A 225 19.11 4.53 -11.01
CA ALA A 225 19.44 4.20 -9.61
C ALA A 225 20.49 5.12 -9.00
N ASP A 226 21.40 5.67 -9.81
CA ASP A 226 22.46 6.60 -9.36
C ASP A 226 21.95 8.04 -9.18
N ARG A 227 20.73 8.35 -9.61
CA ARG A 227 20.15 9.69 -9.46
C ARG A 227 19.47 9.83 -8.11
N LYS A 228 19.78 10.93 -7.41
CA LYS A 228 19.05 11.31 -6.20
C LYS A 228 17.62 11.70 -6.57
N GLY A 229 16.63 11.00 -6.03
CA GLY A 229 15.24 11.24 -6.34
C GLY A 229 14.31 10.16 -5.80
N ALA A 230 13.07 10.16 -6.27
CA ALA A 230 12.11 9.10 -5.98
C ALA A 230 12.03 8.11 -7.16
N CYS A 231 11.82 6.84 -6.85
CA CYS A 231 11.46 5.81 -7.82
C CYS A 231 10.03 5.34 -7.55
N MET A 232 9.15 5.48 -8.53
CA MET A 232 7.76 5.04 -8.47
C MET A 232 7.51 4.01 -9.54
N VAL A 233 7.11 2.79 -9.15
CA VAL A 233 6.73 1.72 -10.07
C VAL A 233 5.22 1.57 -10.04
N VAL A 234 4.55 1.78 -11.17
CA VAL A 234 3.12 1.54 -11.35
C VAL A 234 2.95 0.21 -12.07
N SER A 235 2.53 -0.83 -11.35
CA SER A 235 2.39 -2.19 -11.90
C SER A 235 1.53 -3.06 -10.97
N ASP A 236 0.99 -4.15 -11.50
CA ASP A 236 0.30 -5.18 -10.72
C ASP A 236 1.27 -6.21 -10.08
N GLY A 237 2.54 -6.19 -10.46
CA GLY A 237 3.56 -7.13 -9.98
C GLY A 237 3.44 -8.55 -10.56
N LEU A 238 2.54 -8.79 -11.52
CA LEU A 238 2.36 -10.09 -12.16
C LEU A 238 3.38 -10.27 -13.30
N VAL A 239 4.63 -10.56 -12.94
CA VAL A 239 5.71 -10.74 -13.91
C VAL A 239 5.67 -12.15 -14.50
N ASN A 240 5.42 -12.27 -15.79
CA ASN A 240 5.27 -13.56 -16.47
C ASN A 240 6.60 -14.13 -16.98
N PHE A 241 7.61 -13.30 -17.19
CA PHE A 241 8.92 -13.69 -17.73
C PHE A 241 10.04 -13.03 -16.92
N SER A 242 10.21 -13.47 -15.68
CA SER A 242 11.37 -13.07 -14.88
C SER A 242 12.51 -14.03 -15.18
N ALA A 243 13.62 -13.52 -15.72
CA ALA A 243 14.91 -14.11 -15.39
C ALA A 243 15.08 -14.00 -13.87
N ALA A 244 15.64 -15.04 -13.22
CA ALA A 244 15.88 -15.05 -11.78
C ALA A 244 16.33 -13.68 -11.27
N PRO A 245 15.89 -13.23 -10.06
CA PRO A 245 16.17 -11.89 -9.58
C PRO A 245 17.67 -11.63 -9.64
N GLY A 246 18.10 -11.01 -10.76
CA GLY A 246 19.42 -10.50 -10.92
C GLY A 246 19.65 -9.43 -9.88
N ARG A 247 20.88 -9.19 -9.47
CA ARG A 247 21.37 -8.21 -8.50
C ARG A 247 20.35 -7.10 -8.26
N THR A 248 19.81 -7.05 -7.04
CA THR A 248 19.00 -5.94 -6.58
C THR A 248 19.85 -4.69 -6.61
N THR A 249 19.62 -3.83 -7.59
CA THR A 249 20.19 -2.48 -7.60
C THR A 249 19.65 -1.76 -6.37
N PRO A 250 20.48 -1.06 -5.59
CA PRO A 250 19.98 -0.29 -4.46
C PRO A 250 18.89 0.67 -4.91
N LEU A 251 17.76 0.63 -4.26
CA LEU A 251 16.69 1.59 -4.49
C LEU A 251 17.00 2.91 -3.78
N PRO A 252 16.50 4.04 -4.29
CA PRO A 252 16.54 5.29 -3.55
C PRO A 252 15.71 5.19 -2.27
N GLU A 253 15.95 6.05 -1.30
CA GLU A 253 15.20 6.09 -0.04
C GLU A 253 13.69 6.23 -0.27
N GLU A 254 13.30 6.96 -1.30
CA GLU A 254 11.91 7.11 -1.74
C GLU A 254 11.61 6.15 -2.90
N ALA A 255 11.29 4.90 -2.57
CA ALA A 255 10.90 3.89 -3.54
C ALA A 255 9.49 3.37 -3.25
N TYR A 256 8.57 3.62 -4.18
CA TYR A 256 7.15 3.28 -4.04
C TYR A 256 6.67 2.38 -5.16
N ALA A 257 5.98 1.30 -4.81
CA ALA A 257 5.17 0.52 -5.75
C ALA A 257 3.71 0.97 -5.64
N VAL A 258 3.21 1.61 -6.69
CA VAL A 258 1.85 2.12 -6.78
C VAL A 258 1.02 1.10 -7.54
N VAL A 259 0.08 0.48 -6.86
CA VAL A 259 -0.80 -0.56 -7.42
C VAL A 259 -2.21 0.01 -7.56
N ALA A 260 -2.73 0.06 -8.78
CA ALA A 260 -4.03 0.66 -9.09
C ALA A 260 -4.97 -0.30 -9.84
N VAL A 261 -4.74 -1.61 -9.68
CA VAL A 261 -5.57 -2.68 -10.25
C VAL A 261 -5.91 -3.73 -9.19
N PRO A 262 -7.08 -4.38 -9.26
CA PRO A 262 -7.51 -5.35 -8.24
C PRO A 262 -6.66 -6.62 -8.19
N ARG A 263 -6.27 -7.15 -9.37
CA ARG A 263 -5.45 -8.35 -9.48
C ARG A 263 -3.97 -7.98 -9.41
N LYS A 264 -3.25 -8.46 -8.40
CA LYS A 264 -1.88 -8.05 -8.11
C LYS A 264 -1.08 -9.09 -7.36
N ASP A 265 0.25 -9.01 -7.47
CA ASP A 265 1.22 -9.67 -6.59
C ASP A 265 2.15 -8.64 -5.94
N VAL A 266 1.81 -8.25 -4.73
CA VAL A 266 2.60 -7.26 -3.97
C VAL A 266 3.87 -7.84 -3.36
N ASN A 267 4.04 -9.18 -3.32
CA ASN A 267 5.23 -9.79 -2.73
C ASN A 267 6.48 -9.54 -3.57
N LEU A 268 6.31 -9.40 -4.89
CA LEU A 268 7.40 -8.98 -5.77
C LEU A 268 7.99 -7.66 -5.29
N PHE A 269 7.15 -6.64 -5.09
CA PHE A 269 7.62 -5.31 -4.67
C PHE A 269 8.24 -5.31 -3.30
N LYS A 270 7.69 -6.09 -2.34
CA LYS A 270 8.29 -6.27 -1.01
C LYS A 270 9.68 -6.86 -1.12
N SER A 271 9.86 -7.89 -1.96
CA SER A 271 11.17 -8.53 -2.16
C SER A 271 12.18 -7.60 -2.81
N MET A 272 11.73 -6.63 -3.59
CA MET A 272 12.55 -5.58 -4.20
C MET A 272 12.83 -4.39 -3.26
N GLY A 273 12.19 -4.31 -2.09
CA GLY A 273 12.37 -3.24 -1.11
C GLY A 273 11.48 -2.01 -1.31
N PHE A 274 10.44 -2.07 -2.15
CA PHE A 274 9.51 -0.96 -2.34
C PHE A 274 8.50 -0.83 -1.19
N ARG A 275 8.15 0.40 -0.84
CA ARG A 275 6.96 0.70 -0.03
C ARG A 275 5.71 0.62 -0.90
N ILE A 276 4.69 -0.12 -0.44
CA ILE A 276 3.51 -0.42 -1.27
C ILE A 276 2.38 0.56 -0.99
N LEU A 277 1.92 1.21 -2.06
CA LEU A 277 0.79 2.12 -2.09
C LEU A 277 -0.31 1.48 -2.96
N ASP A 278 -1.30 0.88 -2.31
CA ASP A 278 -2.34 0.12 -3.00
C ASP A 278 -3.57 0.99 -3.26
N LEU A 279 -3.56 1.73 -4.35
CA LEU A 279 -4.66 2.60 -4.77
C LEU A 279 -5.91 1.81 -5.23
N SER A 280 -5.81 0.49 -5.44
CA SER A 280 -7.00 -0.32 -5.76
C SER A 280 -7.92 -0.53 -4.56
N THR A 281 -7.39 -0.37 -3.34
CA THR A 281 -8.10 -0.59 -2.07
C THR A 281 -8.03 0.61 -1.12
N GLN A 282 -7.15 1.57 -1.37
CA GLN A 282 -6.90 2.75 -0.53
C GLN A 282 -7.32 4.02 -1.26
N THR A 283 -7.72 5.03 -0.51
CA THR A 283 -7.86 6.39 -1.04
C THR A 283 -6.47 7.02 -1.27
N VAL A 284 -6.43 8.10 -2.04
CA VAL A 284 -5.20 8.86 -2.25
C VAL A 284 -4.65 9.41 -0.93
N GLU A 285 -5.54 9.88 -0.05
CA GLU A 285 -5.20 10.35 1.29
C GLU A 285 -4.47 9.28 2.12
N GLN A 286 -5.04 8.07 2.17
CA GLN A 286 -4.46 6.94 2.90
C GLN A 286 -3.10 6.50 2.33
N ALA A 287 -2.94 6.58 1.01
CA ALA A 287 -1.64 6.32 0.38
C ALA A 287 -0.63 7.42 0.75
N MET A 288 -1.05 8.68 0.81
CA MET A 288 -0.20 9.80 1.22
C MET A 288 0.20 9.74 2.69
N GLU A 289 -0.61 9.20 3.58
CA GLU A 289 -0.21 8.95 4.98
C GLU A 289 0.99 8.01 5.05
N LYS A 290 1.03 6.96 4.23
CA LYS A 290 2.18 6.06 4.13
C LYS A 290 3.43 6.71 3.52
N VAL A 291 3.26 7.75 2.71
CA VAL A 291 4.38 8.54 2.18
C VAL A 291 4.98 9.43 3.27
N ARG A 292 4.14 9.96 4.16
CA ARG A 292 4.52 10.87 5.26
C ARG A 292 5.14 10.15 6.45
N SER A 293 4.83 8.86 6.63
CA SER A 293 5.40 7.98 7.68
C SER A 293 6.78 7.44 7.24
#